data_274c809704c3438fa1d054070ec44cb9
#
_entry.id   274c809704c3438fa1d054070ec44cb9
#
_cell.length_a   1.000
_cell.length_b   1.000
_cell.length_c   1.000
_cell.angle_alpha   90.00
_cell.angle_beta   90.00
_cell.angle_gamma   90.00
#
_symmetry.space_group_name_H-M   'P 1'
#
loop_
_entity.id
_entity.type
_entity.pdbx_description
1 polymer ?
#
loop_
_entity_poly.entity_id
_entity_poly.type
_entity_poly.pdbx_seq_one_letter_code
_entity_poly.pdbx_strand_id
1 'polypeptide(L)'
;MTLTELTRFAKRYAEAWCSQNPENVAAFFAESGSLSVNDGTPAVGRAAIAEIAGGFMHDFPDMTVTFDKLERSTPHGGRSACDAVFHWSLTGTNTGPGGMGKRVRISGYELWKIDNKELIAGSKGHFDSAEYERQLKHGLD
;
A
#
# COMPACT_ATOMS: atom_id res chain seq x y z
N MET A 1 -18.28 -7.63 -2.07
CA MET A 1 -18.42 -6.24 -2.59
C MET A 1 -18.56 -6.24 -4.11
N THR A 2 -19.39 -5.35 -4.62
CA THR A 2 -19.44 -5.08 -6.05
C THR A 2 -18.15 -4.37 -6.48
N LEU A 3 -17.90 -4.30 -7.77
CA LEU A 3 -16.74 -3.56 -8.28
C LEU A 3 -16.79 -2.08 -7.88
N THR A 4 -17.99 -1.47 -7.91
CA THR A 4 -18.19 -0.09 -7.48
C THR A 4 -17.84 0.09 -6.01
N GLU A 5 -18.31 -0.80 -5.15
CA GLU A 5 -18.02 -0.76 -3.72
C GLU A 5 -16.54 -0.98 -3.44
N LEU A 6 -15.93 -1.92 -4.13
CA LEU A 6 -14.51 -2.24 -3.97
C LEU A 6 -13.63 -1.06 -4.45
N THR A 7 -14.03 -0.39 -5.54
CA THR A 7 -13.34 0.80 -6.04
C THR A 7 -13.42 1.94 -5.02
N ARG A 8 -14.59 2.15 -4.42
CA ARG A 8 -14.76 3.16 -3.37
C ARG A 8 -13.90 2.85 -2.16
N PHE A 9 -13.87 1.58 -1.76
CA PHE A 9 -13.02 1.09 -0.66
C PHE A 9 -11.54 1.39 -0.96
N ALA A 10 -11.09 1.09 -2.19
CA ALA A 10 -9.71 1.32 -2.61
C ALA A 10 -9.32 2.80 -2.58
N LYS A 11 -10.22 3.68 -3.01
CA LYS A 11 -9.99 5.13 -2.97
C LYS A 11 -9.85 5.62 -1.53
N ARG A 12 -10.69 5.13 -0.64
CA ARG A 12 -10.61 5.48 0.79
C ARG A 12 -9.34 4.94 1.44
N TYR A 13 -8.90 3.77 1.01
CA TYR A 13 -7.64 3.19 1.47
C TYR A 13 -6.45 4.08 1.07
N ALA A 14 -6.42 4.55 -0.18
CA ALA A 14 -5.39 5.48 -0.63
C ALA A 14 -5.40 6.77 0.21
N GLU A 15 -6.59 7.31 0.50
CA GLU A 15 -6.73 8.49 1.35
C GLU A 15 -6.19 8.24 2.76
N ALA A 16 -6.39 7.03 3.29
CA ALA A 16 -5.87 6.68 4.61
C ALA A 16 -4.35 6.76 4.65
N TRP A 17 -3.68 6.34 3.59
CA TRP A 17 -2.22 6.46 3.49
C TRP A 17 -1.76 7.93 3.47
N CYS A 18 -2.59 8.84 2.97
CA CYS A 18 -2.29 10.28 2.94
C CYS A 18 -2.55 10.97 4.29
N SER A 19 -3.22 10.30 5.22
CA SER A 19 -3.74 10.93 6.45
C SER A 19 -2.68 11.21 7.52
N GLN A 20 -1.47 10.64 7.39
CA GLN A 20 -0.43 10.68 8.42
C GLN A 20 -0.88 10.02 9.73
N ASN A 21 -1.90 9.15 9.67
CA ASN A 21 -2.37 8.40 10.82
C ASN A 21 -2.35 6.90 10.47
N PRO A 22 -1.37 6.14 10.99
CA PRO A 22 -1.22 4.71 10.67
C PRO A 22 -2.45 3.87 11.01
N GLU A 23 -3.18 4.25 12.04
CA GLU A 23 -4.38 3.52 12.46
C GLU A 23 -5.47 3.57 11.39
N ASN A 24 -5.52 4.65 10.60
CA ASN A 24 -6.47 4.76 9.51
C ASN A 24 -6.22 3.71 8.43
N VAL A 25 -4.96 3.39 8.14
CA VAL A 25 -4.59 2.33 7.20
C VAL A 25 -4.95 0.97 7.79
N ALA A 26 -4.54 0.72 9.03
CA ALA A 26 -4.77 -0.57 9.69
C ALA A 26 -6.25 -0.91 9.80
N ALA A 27 -7.13 0.08 9.91
CA ALA A 27 -8.57 -0.13 10.03
C ALA A 27 -9.20 -0.80 8.80
N PHE A 28 -8.54 -0.77 7.64
CA PHE A 28 -9.03 -1.44 6.43
C PHE A 28 -8.71 -2.94 6.41
N PHE A 29 -7.92 -3.41 7.38
CA PHE A 29 -7.51 -4.82 7.47
C PHE A 29 -8.33 -5.56 8.50
N ALA A 30 -8.51 -6.86 8.28
CA ALA A 30 -9.06 -7.75 9.30
C ALA A 30 -8.15 -7.76 10.53
N GLU A 31 -8.67 -8.12 11.70
CA GLU A 31 -7.89 -8.15 12.94
C GLU A 31 -6.62 -8.99 12.81
N SER A 32 -6.72 -10.12 12.12
CA SER A 32 -5.58 -11.02 11.87
C SER A 32 -5.05 -10.87 10.45
N GLY A 33 -5.35 -9.77 9.79
CA GLY A 33 -4.89 -9.51 8.42
C GLY A 33 -3.39 -9.33 8.36
N SER A 34 -2.84 -9.41 7.15
CA SER A 34 -1.40 -9.30 6.95
C SER A 34 -1.07 -8.36 5.80
N LEU A 35 0.10 -7.74 5.89
CA LEU A 35 0.66 -6.88 4.84
C LEU A 35 2.12 -7.22 4.66
N SER A 36 2.50 -7.58 3.45
CA SER A 36 3.90 -7.75 3.09
C SER A 36 4.30 -6.79 1.97
N VAL A 37 5.59 -6.48 1.88
CA VAL A 37 6.14 -5.56 0.88
C VAL A 37 7.30 -6.26 0.18
N ASN A 38 7.22 -6.36 -1.15
CA ASN A 38 8.27 -6.94 -2.00
C ASN A 38 8.76 -8.31 -1.51
N ASP A 39 7.79 -9.20 -1.22
CA ASP A 39 8.05 -10.56 -0.75
C ASP A 39 8.79 -10.64 0.59
N GLY A 40 8.77 -9.54 1.35
CA GLY A 40 9.32 -9.53 2.70
C GLY A 40 8.45 -10.28 3.70
N THR A 41 8.91 -10.35 4.94
CA THR A 41 8.16 -10.97 6.02
C THR A 41 6.85 -10.22 6.25
N PRO A 42 5.69 -10.92 6.25
CA PRO A 42 4.42 -10.24 6.48
C PRO A 42 4.31 -9.65 7.88
N ALA A 43 3.78 -8.44 7.96
CA ALA A 43 3.31 -7.87 9.21
C ALA A 43 1.91 -8.43 9.46
N VAL A 44 1.71 -9.11 10.57
CA VAL A 44 0.46 -9.78 10.90
C VAL A 44 -0.24 -9.05 12.05
N GLY A 45 -1.51 -8.70 11.83
CA GLY A 45 -2.33 -7.98 12.79
C GLY A 45 -2.26 -6.48 12.61
N ARG A 46 -3.32 -5.80 13.04
CA ARG A 46 -3.46 -4.36 12.86
C ARG A 46 -2.32 -3.54 13.46
N ALA A 47 -1.83 -3.93 14.65
CA ALA A 47 -0.73 -3.21 15.28
C ALA A 47 0.54 -3.25 14.44
N ALA A 48 0.90 -4.42 13.93
CA ALA A 48 2.07 -4.56 13.07
C ALA A 48 1.90 -3.83 11.74
N ILE A 49 0.70 -3.87 11.17
CA ILE A 49 0.38 -3.14 9.93
C ILE A 49 0.50 -1.63 10.15
N ALA A 50 0.00 -1.13 11.29
CA ALA A 50 0.12 0.28 11.64
C ALA A 50 1.59 0.70 11.77
N GLU A 51 2.46 -0.16 12.27
CA GLU A 51 3.90 0.12 12.33
C GLU A 51 4.50 0.28 10.94
N ILE A 52 4.11 -0.56 9.99
CA ILE A 52 4.58 -0.44 8.59
C ILE A 52 4.12 0.89 8.01
N ALA A 53 2.83 1.20 8.13
CA ALA A 53 2.28 2.46 7.62
C ALA A 53 2.94 3.66 8.30
N GLY A 54 3.14 3.59 9.61
CA GLY A 54 3.80 4.65 10.38
C GLY A 54 5.22 4.92 9.93
N GLY A 55 5.95 3.88 9.56
CA GLY A 55 7.31 4.03 9.03
C GLY A 55 7.34 4.84 7.74
N PHE A 56 6.47 4.52 6.81
CA PHE A 56 6.35 5.29 5.55
C PHE A 56 5.90 6.73 5.81
N MET A 57 4.93 6.92 6.68
CA MET A 57 4.42 8.26 7.02
C MET A 57 5.48 9.12 7.70
N HIS A 58 6.31 8.50 8.55
CA HIS A 58 7.42 9.19 9.18
C HIS A 58 8.46 9.62 8.15
N ASP A 59 8.81 8.72 7.22
CA ASP A 59 9.81 8.98 6.19
C ASP A 59 9.32 10.00 5.16
N PHE A 60 8.01 10.03 4.92
CA PHE A 60 7.40 10.92 3.93
C PHE A 60 6.32 11.79 4.59
N PRO A 61 6.71 12.85 5.30
CA PRO A 61 5.73 13.72 5.98
C PRO A 61 4.77 14.43 5.03
N ASP A 62 5.13 14.55 3.76
CA ASP A 62 4.32 15.14 2.70
C ASP A 62 3.75 14.09 1.74
N MET A 63 3.64 12.85 2.18
CA MET A 63 3.25 11.73 1.33
C MET A 63 1.87 11.91 0.71
N THR A 64 1.79 11.67 -0.59
CA THR A 64 0.53 11.54 -1.31
C THR A 64 0.49 10.17 -1.99
N VAL A 65 -0.52 9.39 -1.68
CA VAL A 65 -0.79 8.11 -2.33
C VAL A 65 -2.04 8.29 -3.18
N THR A 66 -1.92 7.98 -4.46
CA THR A 66 -3.00 8.14 -5.43
C THR A 66 -3.54 6.78 -5.83
N PHE A 67 -4.85 6.66 -5.86
CA PHE A 67 -5.53 5.51 -6.47
C PHE A 67 -5.38 5.61 -7.99
N ASP A 68 -4.72 4.64 -8.61
CA ASP A 68 -4.55 4.63 -10.07
C ASP A 68 -5.63 3.80 -10.74
N LYS A 69 -5.83 2.57 -10.30
CA LYS A 69 -6.92 1.72 -10.80
C LYS A 69 -7.10 0.52 -9.88
N LEU A 70 -8.24 -0.14 -10.02
CA LEU A 70 -8.51 -1.40 -9.34
C LEU A 70 -8.90 -2.43 -10.39
N GLU A 71 -8.29 -3.60 -10.30
CA GLU A 71 -8.66 -4.74 -11.11
C GLU A 71 -9.26 -5.80 -10.21
N ARG A 72 -10.38 -6.37 -10.65
CA ARG A 72 -10.98 -7.49 -9.94
C ARG A 72 -10.39 -8.78 -10.50
N SER A 73 -9.90 -9.62 -9.60
CA SER A 73 -9.38 -10.93 -10.01
C SER A 73 -10.54 -11.85 -10.35
N THR A 74 -10.41 -12.59 -11.46
CA THR A 74 -11.39 -13.61 -11.84
C THR A 74 -10.88 -14.99 -11.46
N PRO A 75 -11.77 -15.97 -11.25
CA PRO A 75 -11.35 -17.34 -10.92
C PRO A 75 -10.38 -17.95 -11.92
N HIS A 76 -10.41 -17.49 -13.17
CA HIS A 76 -9.56 -18.00 -14.23
C HIS A 76 -8.43 -17.03 -14.61
N GLY A 77 -8.26 -15.95 -13.85
CA GLY A 77 -7.16 -15.02 -14.06
C GLY A 77 -5.85 -15.58 -13.56
N GLY A 78 -4.75 -15.06 -14.08
CA GLY A 78 -3.42 -15.51 -13.70
C GLY A 78 -2.99 -15.18 -12.27
N ARG A 79 -3.86 -14.54 -11.49
CA ARG A 79 -3.61 -14.15 -10.10
C ARG A 79 -4.58 -14.86 -9.17
N SER A 80 -4.57 -16.17 -9.24
CA SER A 80 -5.55 -17.03 -8.55
C SER A 80 -5.54 -16.88 -7.02
N ALA A 81 -4.51 -16.29 -6.43
CA ALA A 81 -4.39 -16.17 -4.98
C ALA A 81 -4.91 -14.84 -4.43
N CYS A 82 -5.52 -13.98 -5.27
CA CYS A 82 -6.05 -12.69 -4.79
C CYS A 82 -7.45 -12.43 -5.34
N ASP A 83 -8.17 -11.51 -4.68
CA ASP A 83 -9.52 -11.10 -5.07
C ASP A 83 -9.50 -9.80 -5.87
N ALA A 84 -8.53 -8.96 -5.62
CA ALA A 84 -8.41 -7.65 -6.28
C ALA A 84 -6.96 -7.22 -6.35
N VAL A 85 -6.65 -6.37 -7.33
CA VAL A 85 -5.35 -5.73 -7.47
C VAL A 85 -5.56 -4.22 -7.37
N PHE A 86 -4.96 -3.62 -6.36
CA PHE A 86 -4.99 -2.19 -6.12
C PHE A 86 -3.71 -1.57 -6.67
N HIS A 87 -3.85 -0.69 -7.65
CA HIS A 87 -2.71 0.02 -8.25
C HIS A 87 -2.62 1.42 -7.66
N TRP A 88 -1.41 1.80 -7.25
CA TRP A 88 -1.17 3.07 -6.55
C TRP A 88 0.09 3.75 -7.05
N SER A 89 0.15 5.06 -6.82
CA SER A 89 1.38 5.85 -6.99
C SER A 89 1.62 6.63 -5.71
N LEU A 90 2.88 6.77 -5.32
CA LEU A 90 3.28 7.52 -4.14
C LEU A 90 4.26 8.61 -4.55
N THR A 91 4.01 9.83 -4.08
CA THR A 91 4.95 10.93 -4.21
C THR A 91 5.22 11.52 -2.83
N GLY A 92 6.41 12.01 -2.63
CA GLY A 92 6.79 12.63 -1.37
C GLY A 92 8.27 12.91 -1.31
N THR A 93 8.68 13.51 -0.19
CA THR A 93 10.09 13.81 0.08
C THR A 93 10.54 12.93 1.23
N ASN A 94 11.54 12.07 1.00
CA ASN A 94 12.02 11.16 2.05
C ASN A 94 13.01 11.89 2.96
N THR A 95 12.57 12.20 4.17
CA THR A 95 13.39 12.87 5.19
C THR A 95 13.81 11.94 6.31
N GLY A 96 13.44 10.64 6.21
CA GLY A 96 13.78 9.64 7.22
C GLY A 96 15.20 9.08 7.08
N PRO A 97 15.57 8.12 7.94
CA PRO A 97 16.85 7.45 7.85
C PRO A 97 17.04 6.76 6.50
N GLY A 98 18.19 6.97 5.88
CA GLY A 98 18.50 6.46 4.56
C GLY A 98 17.99 7.32 3.42
N GLY A 99 17.05 8.24 3.70
CA GLY A 99 16.62 9.24 2.73
C GLY A 99 17.55 10.44 2.76
N MET A 100 17.62 11.15 1.64
CA MET A 100 18.52 12.32 1.50
C MET A 100 17.74 13.61 1.24
N GLY A 101 16.47 13.65 1.68
CA GLY A 101 15.61 14.80 1.44
C GLY A 101 15.19 14.95 -0.02
N LYS A 102 15.27 13.89 -0.79
CA LYS A 102 14.95 13.92 -2.22
C LYS A 102 13.48 13.59 -2.47
N ARG A 103 12.94 14.17 -3.54
CA ARG A 103 11.60 13.80 -4.01
C ARG A 103 11.62 12.40 -4.57
N VAL A 104 10.56 11.65 -4.27
CA VAL A 104 10.36 10.28 -4.72
C VAL A 104 9.01 10.18 -5.40
N ARG A 105 8.97 9.46 -6.50
CA ARG A 105 7.72 9.07 -7.17
C ARG A 105 7.83 7.62 -7.58
N ILE A 106 7.05 6.78 -6.96
CA ILE A 106 7.02 5.35 -7.28
C ILE A 106 5.59 4.91 -7.50
N SER A 107 5.42 3.86 -8.29
CA SER A 107 4.14 3.21 -8.51
C SER A 107 4.27 1.75 -8.15
N GLY A 108 3.16 1.16 -7.76
CA GLY A 108 3.13 -0.24 -7.40
C GLY A 108 1.72 -0.77 -7.37
N TYR A 109 1.58 -1.95 -6.78
CA TYR A 109 0.27 -2.58 -6.63
C TYR A 109 0.27 -3.43 -5.38
N GLU A 110 -0.94 -3.70 -4.87
CA GLU A 110 -1.18 -4.63 -3.78
C GLU A 110 -2.13 -5.70 -4.26
N LEU A 111 -1.79 -6.95 -3.98
CA LEU A 111 -2.66 -8.09 -4.24
C LEU A 111 -3.47 -8.34 -2.97
N TRP A 112 -4.79 -8.15 -3.04
CA TRP A 112 -5.67 -8.22 -1.88
C TRP A 112 -6.47 -9.51 -1.82
N LYS A 113 -6.51 -10.12 -0.65
CA LYS A 113 -7.53 -11.08 -0.24
C LYS A 113 -8.55 -10.31 0.60
N ILE A 114 -9.82 -10.43 0.25
CA ILE A 114 -10.91 -9.76 0.97
C ILE A 114 -11.71 -10.83 1.72
N ASP A 115 -12.00 -10.58 3.00
CA ASP A 115 -12.76 -11.53 3.80
C ASP A 115 -14.27 -11.28 3.69
N ASN A 116 -15.06 -12.09 4.40
CA ASN A 116 -16.52 -11.99 4.36
C ASN A 116 -17.06 -10.79 5.12
N LYS A 117 -16.22 -10.05 5.83
CA LYS A 117 -16.57 -8.79 6.50
C LYS A 117 -16.16 -7.58 5.69
N GLU A 118 -15.74 -7.81 4.43
CA GLU A 118 -15.33 -6.76 3.49
C GLU A 118 -14.08 -6.00 3.97
N LEU A 119 -13.16 -6.72 4.64
CA LEU A 119 -11.88 -6.18 5.09
C LEU A 119 -10.74 -6.92 4.38
N ILE A 120 -9.57 -6.30 4.35
CA ILE A 120 -8.40 -6.92 3.73
C ILE A 120 -7.86 -8.00 4.68
N ALA A 121 -7.97 -9.26 4.28
CA ALA A 121 -7.43 -10.39 5.03
C ALA A 121 -5.93 -10.56 4.78
N GLY A 122 -5.45 -10.14 3.61
CA GLY A 122 -4.04 -10.18 3.29
C GLY A 122 -3.74 -9.25 2.13
N SER A 123 -2.60 -8.60 2.18
CA SER A 123 -2.11 -7.75 1.10
C SER A 123 -0.65 -8.06 0.83
N LYS A 124 -0.31 -8.21 -0.45
CA LYS A 124 1.07 -8.34 -0.90
C LYS A 124 1.37 -7.16 -1.81
N GLY A 125 2.14 -6.21 -1.28
CA GLY A 125 2.52 -5.01 -2.02
C GLY A 125 3.81 -5.22 -2.80
N HIS A 126 3.88 -4.62 -3.98
CA HIS A 126 5.05 -4.70 -4.85
C HIS A 126 5.32 -3.35 -5.50
N PHE A 127 6.58 -2.98 -5.53
CA PHE A 127 7.09 -1.83 -6.28
C PHE A 127 8.55 -2.10 -6.64
N ASP A 128 9.09 -1.31 -7.57
CA ASP A 128 10.49 -1.45 -8.02
C ASP A 128 11.43 -0.86 -6.96
N SER A 129 12.02 -1.73 -6.13
CA SER A 129 12.90 -1.32 -5.04
C SER A 129 14.20 -0.70 -5.54
N ALA A 130 14.72 -1.15 -6.68
CA ALA A 130 15.94 -0.58 -7.27
C ALA A 130 15.70 0.88 -7.71
N GLU A 131 14.58 1.14 -8.35
CA GLU A 131 14.20 2.50 -8.75
C GLU A 131 13.95 3.39 -7.52
N TYR A 132 13.31 2.83 -6.48
CA TYR A 132 13.10 3.55 -5.24
C TYR A 132 14.43 3.96 -4.60
N GLU A 133 15.39 3.03 -4.50
CA GLU A 133 16.71 3.31 -3.94
C GLU A 133 17.46 4.35 -4.77
N ARG A 134 17.35 4.27 -6.11
CA ARG A 134 17.96 5.26 -6.99
C ARG A 134 17.43 6.66 -6.69
N GLN A 135 16.10 6.78 -6.54
CA GLN A 135 15.46 8.06 -6.25
C GLN A 135 15.82 8.60 -4.87
N LEU A 136 15.99 7.74 -3.88
CA LEU A 136 16.44 8.17 -2.55
C LEU A 136 17.79 8.87 -2.61
N LYS A 137 18.67 8.41 -3.49
CA LYS A 137 20.03 8.98 -3.65
C LYS A 137 20.09 10.15 -4.61
N HIS A 138 19.32 10.10 -5.69
CA HIS A 138 19.49 11.03 -6.82
C HIS A 138 18.25 11.89 -7.09
N GLY A 139 17.13 11.67 -6.41
CA GLY A 139 15.88 12.36 -6.69
C GLY A 139 15.22 11.82 -7.95
N LEU A 140 14.28 12.60 -8.50
CA LEU A 140 13.50 12.19 -9.66
C LEU A 140 14.26 12.30 -10.97
N ASP A 141 15.31 13.08 -11.02
CA ASP A 141 16.07 13.34 -12.26
C ASP A 141 17.30 12.48 -12.40
#